data_3bcb4ae8490fd66e3b00bc06e9d479f6
#
_entry.id   3bcb4ae8490fd66e3b00bc06e9d479f6
#
_cell.length_a   1.000
_cell.length_b   1.000
_cell.length_c   1.000
_cell.angle_alpha   90.00
_cell.angle_beta   90.00
_cell.angle_gamma   90.00
#
_symmetry.space_group_name_H-M   'P 1'
#
loop_
_entity.id
_entity.type
_entity.pdbx_description
1 polymer ?
#
loop_
_entity_poly.entity_id
_entity_poly.type
_entity_poly.pdbx_seq_one_letter_code
_entity_poly.pdbx_strand_id
1 'polypeptide(L)'
;MGKIGLAISPQKPDVLYAAIELDRRKGGVYRSTDRGSTWKKMSDAVSGATGPHYYQELYASPHEFDRLYLLDVRVQISEDGGKNFRTLEGRRQKHSDHHAIAFKESDPDYIMVGTDAGIYESFDLAQNWHYFLNLPLPNEFKHLLTSPSLFVIM
;
A
#
# COMPACT_ATOMS: atom_id res chain seq x y z
N MET A 1 16.30 -12.20 -6.51
CA MET A 1 15.72 -10.96 -5.98
C MET A 1 14.36 -10.83 -6.62
N GLY A 2 13.33 -10.57 -5.81
CA GLY A 2 11.95 -10.44 -6.25
C GLY A 2 11.55 -8.99 -6.53
N LYS A 3 10.26 -8.70 -6.40
CA LYS A 3 9.69 -7.37 -6.62
C LYS A 3 10.15 -6.38 -5.53
N ILE A 4 10.30 -5.13 -5.91
CA ILE A 4 10.61 -4.03 -5.00
C ILE A 4 9.48 -3.01 -5.09
N GLY A 5 8.84 -2.73 -3.94
CA GLY A 5 7.93 -1.62 -3.77
C GLY A 5 8.70 -0.41 -3.23
N LEU A 6 8.44 0.77 -3.78
CA LEU A 6 9.08 2.02 -3.37
C LEU A 6 8.02 3.05 -3.01
N ALA A 7 8.28 3.83 -1.95
CA ALA A 7 7.46 4.96 -1.57
C ALA A 7 8.33 6.15 -1.15
N ILE A 8 7.87 7.35 -1.48
CA ILE A 8 8.46 8.62 -1.03
C ILE A 8 7.51 9.21 0.00
N SER A 9 8.04 9.69 1.11
CA SER A 9 7.22 10.39 2.10
C SER A 9 6.76 11.75 1.56
N PRO A 10 5.43 12.00 1.45
CA PRO A 10 4.95 13.32 1.03
C PRO A 10 5.32 14.45 2.00
N GLN A 11 5.38 14.16 3.29
CA GLN A 11 5.71 15.14 4.32
C GLN A 11 7.20 15.46 4.40
N LYS A 12 8.06 14.50 4.01
CA LYS A 12 9.51 14.63 4.02
C LYS A 12 10.11 13.97 2.78
N PRO A 13 10.21 14.67 1.63
CA PRO A 13 10.62 14.05 0.36
C PRO A 13 12.05 13.47 0.34
N ASP A 14 12.87 13.78 1.34
CA ASP A 14 14.19 13.17 1.51
C ASP A 14 14.11 11.77 2.14
N VAL A 15 12.93 11.40 2.67
CA VAL A 15 12.69 10.09 3.28
C VAL A 15 12.03 9.16 2.27
N LEU A 16 12.69 8.04 2.03
CA LEU A 16 12.25 6.99 1.12
C LEU A 16 12.07 5.68 1.89
N TYR A 17 11.14 4.87 1.40
CA TYR A 17 10.92 3.53 1.91
C TYR A 17 10.98 2.52 0.76
N ALA A 18 11.50 1.34 1.03
CA ALA A 18 11.56 0.23 0.08
C ALA A 18 11.11 -1.07 0.75
N ALA A 19 10.14 -1.75 0.17
CA ALA A 19 9.79 -3.11 0.51
C ALA A 19 10.47 -4.04 -0.49
N ILE A 20 11.42 -4.85 -0.03
CA ILE A 20 12.27 -5.67 -0.90
C ILE A 20 12.09 -7.13 -0.55
N GLU A 21 11.74 -7.95 -1.54
CA GLU A 21 11.84 -9.40 -1.42
C GLU A 21 13.17 -9.89 -1.99
N LEU A 22 13.91 -10.61 -1.18
CA LEU A 22 15.24 -11.14 -1.54
C LEU A 22 15.16 -12.58 -2.05
N ASP A 23 14.40 -13.43 -1.36
CA ASP A 23 14.18 -14.84 -1.68
C ASP A 23 12.95 -15.34 -0.94
N ARG A 24 11.99 -15.96 -1.64
CA ARG A 24 10.82 -16.69 -1.12
C ARG A 24 10.34 -16.23 0.27
N ARG A 25 9.71 -15.05 0.33
CA ARG A 25 9.18 -14.45 1.56
C ARG A 25 10.26 -13.98 2.56
N LYS A 26 11.50 -13.92 2.12
CA LYS A 26 12.57 -13.25 2.86
C LYS A 26 12.79 -11.86 2.29
N GLY A 27 13.21 -10.94 3.12
CA GLY A 27 13.49 -9.58 2.68
C GLY A 27 13.28 -8.60 3.81
N GLY A 28 12.56 -7.54 3.56
CA GLY A 28 12.18 -6.58 4.57
C GLY A 28 11.83 -5.21 4.03
N VAL A 29 11.46 -4.34 4.96
CA VAL A 29 11.24 -2.93 4.71
C VAL A 29 12.49 -2.16 5.13
N TYR A 30 12.92 -1.27 4.25
CA TYR A 30 14.09 -0.43 4.42
C TYR A 30 13.67 1.04 4.35
N ARG A 31 14.39 1.90 5.06
CA ARG A 31 14.19 3.35 5.07
C ARG A 31 15.49 4.06 4.77
N SER A 32 15.41 5.09 3.93
CA SER A 32 16.46 6.10 3.71
C SER A 32 15.98 7.45 4.23
N THR A 33 16.90 8.27 4.72
CA THR A 33 16.63 9.66 5.14
C THR A 33 17.50 10.66 4.37
N ASP A 34 18.17 10.20 3.31
CA ASP A 34 19.15 10.94 2.52
C ASP A 34 18.97 10.70 1.01
N ARG A 35 17.71 10.65 0.55
CA ARG A 35 17.32 10.45 -0.86
C ARG A 35 17.86 9.16 -1.48
N GLY A 36 17.96 8.11 -0.67
CA GLY A 36 18.40 6.80 -1.15
C GLY A 36 19.92 6.59 -1.15
N SER A 37 20.70 7.54 -0.64
CA SER A 37 22.16 7.39 -0.56
C SER A 37 22.57 6.29 0.42
N THR A 38 21.85 6.19 1.54
CA THR A 38 22.01 5.10 2.51
C THR A 38 20.65 4.52 2.91
N TRP A 39 20.67 3.24 3.30
CA TRP A 39 19.44 2.51 3.66
C TRP A 39 19.63 1.75 4.97
N LYS A 40 18.64 1.87 5.84
CA LYS A 40 18.55 1.11 7.08
C LYS A 40 17.39 0.13 7.00
N LYS A 41 17.65 -1.14 7.32
CA LYS A 41 16.57 -2.13 7.47
C LYS A 41 15.73 -1.80 8.71
N MET A 42 14.42 -1.75 8.53
CA MET A 42 13.45 -1.44 9.59
C MET A 42 12.81 -2.71 10.14
N SER A 43 12.44 -3.65 9.28
CA SER A 43 11.80 -4.92 9.68
C SER A 43 12.05 -6.01 8.64
N ASP A 44 11.63 -7.23 8.97
CA ASP A 44 11.60 -8.37 8.06
C ASP A 44 10.24 -8.49 7.32
N ALA A 45 9.39 -7.46 7.39
CA ALA A 45 8.08 -7.48 6.74
C ALA A 45 8.23 -7.55 5.22
N VAL A 46 7.51 -8.50 4.65
CA VAL A 46 7.33 -8.69 3.20
C VAL A 46 5.89 -9.11 2.96
N SER A 47 5.41 -8.96 1.73
CA SER A 47 4.11 -9.53 1.40
C SER A 47 4.17 -11.05 1.53
N GLY A 48 3.23 -11.60 2.29
CA GLY A 48 3.35 -12.98 2.80
C GLY A 48 2.75 -14.06 1.92
N ALA A 49 1.96 -13.70 0.89
CA ALA A 49 1.02 -14.67 0.35
C ALA A 49 1.58 -15.58 -0.74
N THR A 50 1.92 -15.08 -1.90
CA THR A 50 2.06 -15.95 -3.09
C THR A 50 3.34 -15.76 -3.86
N GLY A 51 4.19 -14.89 -3.41
CA GLY A 51 5.46 -14.61 -4.06
C GLY A 51 5.53 -13.20 -4.67
N PRO A 52 6.74 -12.79 -5.01
CA PRO A 52 7.13 -11.38 -5.19
C PRO A 52 6.56 -10.71 -6.42
N HIS A 53 6.02 -11.45 -7.35
CA HIS A 53 5.56 -10.91 -8.62
C HIS A 53 4.13 -10.37 -8.59
N TYR A 54 3.38 -10.61 -7.52
CA TYR A 54 2.00 -10.13 -7.37
C TYR A 54 1.89 -8.93 -6.43
N TYR A 55 2.56 -8.98 -5.29
CA TYR A 55 2.43 -8.00 -4.21
C TYR A 55 3.74 -7.25 -3.98
N GLN A 56 3.92 -6.51 -2.94
CA GLN A 56 5.01 -5.61 -2.55
C GLN A 56 4.80 -4.16 -2.99
N GLU A 57 3.61 -3.76 -3.34
CA GLU A 57 3.31 -2.34 -3.49
C GLU A 57 3.36 -1.67 -2.12
N LEU A 58 4.23 -0.68 -2.00
CA LEU A 58 4.41 0.10 -0.78
C LEU A 58 3.95 1.53 -1.02
N TYR A 59 3.14 2.05 -0.11
CA TYR A 59 2.65 3.42 -0.16
C TYR A 59 2.94 4.14 1.14
N ALA A 60 3.38 5.40 1.06
CA ALA A 60 3.46 6.29 2.20
C ALA A 60 2.16 7.09 2.32
N SER A 61 1.65 7.24 3.55
CA SER A 61 0.46 8.03 3.80
C SER A 61 0.67 9.49 3.37
N PRO A 62 -0.29 10.12 2.69
CA PRO A 62 -0.24 11.54 2.42
C PRO A 62 -0.53 12.40 3.67
N HIS A 63 -1.10 11.81 4.72
CA HIS A 63 -1.57 12.53 5.90
C HIS A 63 -0.65 12.40 7.10
N GLU A 64 0.03 11.28 7.25
CA GLU A 64 0.85 11.00 8.42
C GLU A 64 2.26 10.54 8.07
N PHE A 65 3.24 11.23 8.64
CA PHE A 65 4.65 10.85 8.50
C PHE A 65 4.92 9.50 9.17
N ASP A 66 5.73 8.67 8.52
CA ASP A 66 6.06 7.31 8.96
C ASP A 66 4.89 6.30 8.94
N ARG A 67 3.69 6.66 8.45
CA ARG A 67 2.63 5.70 8.17
C ARG A 67 2.79 5.13 6.76
N LEU A 68 2.86 3.78 6.69
CA LEU A 68 3.06 3.03 5.46
C LEU A 68 1.96 1.99 5.28
N TYR A 69 1.62 1.72 4.02
CA TYR A 69 0.71 0.66 3.63
C TYR A 69 1.45 -0.29 2.69
N LEU A 70 1.49 -1.58 3.04
CA LEU A 70 2.05 -2.64 2.21
C LEU A 70 0.89 -3.51 1.70
N LEU A 71 0.73 -3.53 0.38
CA LEU A 71 -0.33 -4.31 -0.25
C LEU A 71 0.07 -5.79 -0.34
N ASP A 72 -0.89 -6.61 -0.02
CA ASP A 72 -0.79 -8.07 0.02
C ASP A 72 -2.20 -8.65 -0.19
N VAL A 73 -2.38 -9.93 0.05
CA VAL A 73 -3.70 -10.54 0.21
C VAL A 73 -4.56 -9.70 1.17
N ARG A 74 -3.94 -9.12 2.19
CA ARG A 74 -4.53 -8.09 3.06
C ARG A 74 -3.64 -6.88 3.11
N VAL A 75 -4.24 -5.72 3.23
CA VAL A 75 -3.46 -4.49 3.47
C VAL A 75 -2.81 -4.57 4.84
N GLN A 76 -1.50 -4.39 4.87
CA GLN A 76 -0.73 -4.23 6.09
C GLN A 76 -0.41 -2.75 6.30
N ILE A 77 -0.49 -2.28 7.54
CA ILE A 77 -0.16 -0.91 7.93
C ILE A 77 0.99 -0.90 8.94
N SER A 78 1.89 0.05 8.76
CA SER A 78 2.88 0.45 9.75
C SER A 78 2.65 1.91 10.13
N GLU A 79 2.80 2.25 11.40
CA GLU A 79 2.66 3.62 11.93
C GLU A 79 3.98 4.12 12.56
N ASP A 80 5.08 3.40 12.31
CA ASP A 80 6.39 3.65 12.92
C ASP A 80 7.57 3.57 11.93
N GLY A 81 7.29 3.90 10.67
CA GLY A 81 8.29 3.94 9.61
C GLY A 81 8.77 2.57 9.15
N GLY A 82 7.91 1.57 9.22
CA GLY A 82 8.18 0.23 8.73
C GLY A 82 8.83 -0.72 9.73
N LYS A 83 8.86 -0.37 11.03
CA LYS A 83 9.41 -1.26 12.06
C LYS A 83 8.46 -2.39 12.41
N ASN A 84 7.17 -2.06 12.54
CA ASN A 84 6.13 -3.03 12.83
C ASN A 84 4.99 -2.90 11.83
N PHE A 85 4.44 -4.04 11.41
CA PHE A 85 3.28 -4.11 10.53
C PHE A 85 2.17 -4.92 11.18
N ARG A 86 0.93 -4.48 10.98
CA ARG A 86 -0.28 -5.20 11.35
C ARG A 86 -1.27 -5.18 10.19
N THR A 87 -2.17 -6.12 10.15
CA THR A 87 -3.28 -6.08 9.18
C THR A 87 -4.17 -4.88 9.47
N LEU A 88 -4.49 -4.11 8.44
CA LEU A 88 -5.30 -2.89 8.55
C LEU A 88 -6.76 -3.20 8.83
N GLU A 89 -7.31 -4.20 8.17
CA GLU A 89 -8.74 -4.56 8.23
C GLU A 89 -9.04 -5.84 8.99
N GLY A 90 -10.27 -5.93 9.51
CA GLY A 90 -10.83 -7.16 10.05
C GLY A 90 -11.08 -8.23 8.98
N ARG A 91 -11.31 -9.46 9.41
CA ARG A 91 -11.61 -10.57 8.50
C ARG A 91 -13.00 -10.38 7.86
N ARG A 92 -13.11 -10.65 6.55
CA ARG A 92 -14.38 -10.77 5.80
C ARG A 92 -15.19 -9.46 5.62
N GLN A 93 -14.57 -8.30 5.74
CA GLN A 93 -15.26 -7.03 5.46
C GLN A 93 -15.29 -6.69 3.98
N LYS A 94 -14.32 -7.18 3.21
CA LYS A 94 -14.19 -6.97 1.77
C LYS A 94 -13.39 -8.11 1.14
N HIS A 95 -13.30 -8.11 -0.19
CA HIS A 95 -12.44 -9.06 -0.90
C HIS A 95 -10.97 -8.85 -0.54
N SER A 96 -10.21 -9.93 -0.57
CA SER A 96 -8.75 -9.93 -0.45
C SER A 96 -8.07 -9.53 -1.77
N ASP A 97 -6.76 -9.73 -1.84
CA ASP A 97 -5.93 -9.59 -3.04
C ASP A 97 -5.92 -8.14 -3.54
N HIS A 98 -5.16 -7.31 -2.82
CA HIS A 98 -5.09 -5.87 -3.03
C HIS A 98 -3.97 -5.51 -4.01
N HIS A 99 -4.31 -4.69 -5.01
CA HIS A 99 -3.40 -4.27 -6.07
C HIS A 99 -3.18 -2.76 -6.12
N ALA A 100 -4.06 -1.99 -5.50
CA ALA A 100 -3.94 -0.54 -5.45
C ALA A 100 -4.59 0.03 -4.20
N ILE A 101 -4.09 1.19 -3.76
CA ILE A 101 -4.68 2.01 -2.72
C ILE A 101 -4.65 3.46 -3.16
N ALA A 102 -5.70 4.19 -2.84
CA ALA A 102 -5.78 5.63 -3.06
C ALA A 102 -6.28 6.32 -1.79
N PHE A 103 -5.90 7.57 -1.65
CA PHE A 103 -6.24 8.43 -0.52
C PHE A 103 -6.91 9.70 -1.04
N LYS A 104 -7.72 10.33 -0.21
CA LYS A 104 -8.30 11.62 -0.50
C LYS A 104 -7.54 12.68 0.30
N GLU A 105 -6.93 13.64 -0.38
CA GLU A 105 -6.05 14.63 0.22
C GLU A 105 -6.73 15.45 1.33
N SER A 106 -8.03 15.75 1.16
CA SER A 106 -8.83 16.53 2.09
C SER A 106 -9.43 15.74 3.26
N ASP A 107 -9.20 14.40 3.30
CA ASP A 107 -9.88 13.52 4.26
C ASP A 107 -8.94 12.39 4.70
N PRO A 108 -8.32 12.51 5.88
CA PRO A 108 -7.34 11.53 6.34
C PRO A 108 -7.92 10.16 6.69
N ASP A 109 -9.23 10.09 6.88
CA ASP A 109 -9.92 8.84 7.21
C ASP A 109 -10.40 8.07 5.97
N TYR A 110 -10.31 8.72 4.78
CA TYR A 110 -10.73 8.11 3.54
C TYR A 110 -9.64 7.24 2.92
N ILE A 111 -9.98 6.00 2.63
CA ILE A 111 -9.14 5.04 1.90
C ILE A 111 -9.99 4.34 0.83
N MET A 112 -9.44 4.21 -0.36
CA MET A 112 -10.00 3.39 -1.43
C MET A 112 -9.01 2.30 -1.81
N VAL A 113 -9.48 1.07 -2.02
CA VAL A 113 -8.65 -0.07 -2.44
C VAL A 113 -9.24 -0.78 -3.65
N GLY A 114 -8.36 -1.19 -4.55
CA GLY A 114 -8.67 -2.07 -5.66
C GLY A 114 -8.25 -3.50 -5.33
N THR A 115 -9.15 -4.45 -5.59
CA THR A 115 -8.97 -5.88 -5.35
C THR A 115 -9.31 -6.69 -6.60
N ASP A 116 -9.08 -8.00 -6.58
CA ASP A 116 -9.50 -8.91 -7.66
C ASP A 116 -11.01 -8.90 -7.93
N ALA A 117 -11.82 -8.52 -6.94
CA ALA A 117 -13.29 -8.51 -7.04
C ALA A 117 -13.90 -7.10 -7.13
N GLY A 118 -13.11 -6.08 -7.34
CA GLY A 118 -13.59 -4.71 -7.51
C GLY A 118 -13.01 -3.71 -6.52
N ILE A 119 -13.67 -2.55 -6.41
CA ILE A 119 -13.25 -1.47 -5.54
C ILE A 119 -14.07 -1.42 -4.26
N TYR A 120 -13.36 -1.07 -3.20
CA TYR A 120 -13.95 -0.79 -1.89
C TYR A 120 -13.43 0.55 -1.38
N GLU A 121 -14.27 1.27 -0.66
CA GLU A 121 -13.91 2.51 0.02
C GLU A 121 -14.25 2.43 1.51
N SER A 122 -13.50 3.17 2.29
CA SER A 122 -13.71 3.37 3.72
C SER A 122 -13.62 4.85 4.04
N PHE A 123 -14.47 5.32 4.97
CA PHE A 123 -14.52 6.70 5.48
C PHE A 123 -14.08 6.79 6.94
N ASP A 124 -13.52 5.74 7.49
CA ASP A 124 -13.18 5.58 8.90
C ASP A 124 -11.89 4.80 9.14
N LEU A 125 -10.88 5.05 8.27
CA LEU A 125 -9.57 4.36 8.30
C LEU A 125 -9.69 2.83 8.34
N ALA A 126 -10.48 2.29 7.41
CA ALA A 126 -10.64 0.85 7.20
C ALA A 126 -11.38 0.09 8.31
N GLN A 127 -12.12 0.78 9.18
CA GLN A 127 -12.96 0.10 10.17
C GLN A 127 -14.21 -0.51 9.51
N ASN A 128 -14.79 0.20 8.53
CA ASN A 128 -15.90 -0.29 7.70
C ASN A 128 -15.60 -0.06 6.22
N TRP A 129 -16.08 -1.01 5.38
CA TRP A 129 -15.85 -0.97 3.95
C TRP A 129 -17.15 -0.98 3.18
N HIS A 130 -17.23 -0.16 2.12
CA HIS A 130 -18.33 -0.05 1.19
C HIS A 130 -17.87 -0.50 -0.20
N TYR A 131 -18.64 -1.37 -0.85
CA TYR A 131 -18.36 -1.82 -2.20
C TYR A 131 -18.93 -0.85 -3.24
N PHE A 132 -18.14 -0.51 -4.24
CA PHE A 132 -18.59 0.29 -5.38
C PHE A 132 -19.43 -0.54 -6.34
N LEU A 133 -20.75 -0.33 -6.33
CA LEU A 133 -21.71 -1.08 -7.16
C LEU A 133 -21.78 -0.60 -8.61
N ASN A 134 -21.38 0.63 -8.91
CA ASN A 134 -21.65 1.31 -10.18
C ASN A 134 -20.43 1.48 -11.08
N LEU A 135 -19.42 0.65 -10.93
CA LEU A 135 -18.24 0.71 -11.79
C LEU A 135 -18.46 -0.11 -13.07
N PRO A 136 -18.12 0.45 -14.25
CA PRO A 136 -18.11 -0.32 -15.47
C PRO A 136 -17.08 -1.46 -15.37
N LEU A 137 -17.35 -2.53 -16.07
CA LEU A 137 -16.73 -3.85 -16.06
C LEU A 137 -15.21 -3.95 -15.69
N PRO A 138 -14.80 -5.04 -15.05
CA PRO A 138 -13.43 -5.23 -14.48
C PRO A 138 -12.25 -4.99 -15.43
N ASN A 139 -12.45 -5.11 -16.73
CA ASN A 139 -11.36 -4.92 -17.70
C ASN A 139 -10.97 -3.45 -17.95
N GLU A 140 -11.87 -2.51 -17.73
CA GLU A 140 -11.56 -1.07 -17.83
C GLU A 140 -10.83 -0.58 -16.57
N PHE A 141 -10.96 -1.29 -15.50
CA PHE A 141 -10.42 -0.99 -14.18
C PHE A 141 -8.89 -1.10 -14.10
N LYS A 142 -8.31 -2.10 -14.75
CA LYS A 142 -6.85 -2.26 -14.80
C LYS A 142 -6.15 -1.04 -15.38
N HIS A 143 -6.78 -0.40 -16.37
CA HIS A 143 -6.22 0.82 -16.99
C HIS A 143 -6.28 2.05 -16.08
N LEU A 144 -7.32 2.19 -15.28
CA LEU A 144 -7.45 3.28 -14.32
C LEU A 144 -6.44 3.16 -13.17
N LEU A 145 -6.24 1.96 -12.65
CA LEU A 145 -5.35 1.71 -11.52
C LEU A 145 -3.86 1.65 -11.90
N THR A 146 -3.53 1.44 -13.18
CA THR A 146 -2.14 1.40 -13.67
C THR A 146 -1.68 2.72 -14.29
N SER A 147 -2.55 3.71 -14.42
CA SER A 147 -2.20 5.02 -14.95
C SER A 147 -1.45 5.85 -13.89
N PRO A 148 -0.21 6.30 -14.17
CA PRO A 148 0.53 7.16 -13.25
C PRO A 148 -0.16 8.49 -12.92
N SER A 149 -1.14 8.89 -13.75
CA SER A 149 -1.88 10.15 -13.61
C SER A 149 -3.03 10.10 -12.60
N LEU A 150 -3.37 8.93 -12.03
CA LEU A 150 -4.45 8.82 -11.06
C LEU A 150 -3.98 9.01 -9.60
N PHE A 151 -2.68 9.18 -9.38
CA PHE A 151 -2.13 9.46 -8.05
C PHE A 151 -2.31 10.92 -7.60
N VAL A 152 -2.94 11.75 -8.43
CA VAL A 152 -3.30 13.12 -8.10
C VAL A 152 -4.77 13.30 -8.48
N ILE A 153 -5.67 12.78 -7.69
CA ILE A 153 -7.04 13.26 -7.69
C ILE A 153 -7.06 14.44 -6.73
N MET A 154 -7.10 15.61 -7.34
CA MET A 154 -7.32 16.89 -6.66
C MET A 154 -8.61 16.88 -5.85
#